data_f8b17c44ef1b1ed2d66f12a32b1fabc8
#
_entry.id   f8b17c44ef1b1ed2d66f12a32b1fabc8
#
_cell.length_a   1.000
_cell.length_b   1.000
_cell.length_c   1.000
_cell.angle_alpha   90.00
_cell.angle_beta   90.00
_cell.angle_gamma   90.00
#
_symmetry.space_group_name_H-M   'P 1'
#
loop_
_entity.id
_entity.type
_entity.pdbx_description
1 polymer ?
#
loop_
_entity_poly.entity_id
_entity_poly.type
_entity_poly.pdbx_seq_one_letter_code
_entity_poly.pdbx_strand_id
1 'polypeptide(L)'
;MKYLIIGASSGLGKELAKKFAEERNDLVIISRDIRDLDAIKSDLEMKHSINIDVLALDFSSLDEIDNKLFSNQKLLENLDGVLFPIGMMFNEDNLNL
;
A
#
# COMPACT_ATOMS: atom_id res chain seq x y z
N MET A 1 10.36 5.13 9.22
CA MET A 1 9.55 5.91 8.27
C MET A 1 8.26 5.17 7.95
N LYS A 2 7.34 5.86 7.33
CA LYS A 2 6.03 5.28 7.01
C LYS A 2 5.71 5.51 5.54
N TYR A 3 5.37 4.44 4.84
CA TYR A 3 5.07 4.49 3.40
C TYR A 3 3.71 3.91 3.09
N LEU A 4 3.07 4.47 2.08
CA LEU A 4 1.81 3.96 1.54
C LEU A 4 2.12 3.22 0.25
N ILE A 5 1.66 1.97 0.13
CA ILE A 5 1.81 1.18 -1.09
C ILE A 5 0.42 0.87 -1.62
N ILE A 6 0.14 1.34 -2.83
CA ILE A 6 -1.16 1.11 -3.47
C ILE A 6 -0.98 -0.01 -4.50
N GLY A 7 -1.78 -1.07 -4.36
CA GLY A 7 -1.66 -2.24 -5.22
C GLY A 7 -0.66 -3.26 -4.69
N ALA A 8 -0.52 -3.35 -3.37
CA ALA A 8 0.48 -4.23 -2.74
C ALA A 8 0.23 -5.72 -2.97
N SER A 9 -0.95 -6.11 -3.43
CA SER A 9 -1.24 -7.50 -3.72
C SER A 9 -0.69 -7.96 -5.07
N SER A 10 -0.23 -7.05 -5.92
CA SER A 10 0.43 -7.41 -7.18
C SER A 10 1.84 -7.94 -6.90
N GLY A 11 2.44 -8.63 -7.88
CA GLY A 11 3.80 -9.14 -7.71
C GLY A 11 4.81 -8.08 -7.33
N LEU A 12 4.80 -6.98 -8.06
CA LEU A 12 5.72 -5.87 -7.78
C LEU A 12 5.40 -5.21 -6.44
N GLY A 13 4.12 -5.06 -6.12
CA GLY A 13 3.71 -4.46 -4.85
C GLY A 13 4.13 -5.29 -3.66
N LYS A 14 4.02 -6.62 -3.76
CA LYS A 14 4.49 -7.52 -2.70
C LYS A 14 5.98 -7.40 -2.47
N GLU A 15 6.75 -7.34 -3.55
CA GLU A 15 8.21 -7.22 -3.44
C GLU A 15 8.60 -5.90 -2.81
N LEU A 16 7.93 -4.81 -3.17
CA LEU A 16 8.18 -3.51 -2.55
C LEU A 16 7.83 -3.51 -1.06
N ALA A 17 6.69 -4.12 -0.71
CA ALA A 17 6.29 -4.22 0.69
C ALA A 17 7.34 -4.98 1.50
N LYS A 18 7.83 -6.10 0.97
CA LYS A 18 8.88 -6.88 1.64
C LYS A 18 10.15 -6.05 1.82
N LYS A 19 10.56 -5.34 0.77
CA LYS A 19 11.78 -4.54 0.81
C LYS A 19 11.70 -3.45 1.86
N PHE A 20 10.61 -2.69 1.87
CA PHE A 20 10.44 -1.63 2.85
C PHE A 20 10.30 -2.16 4.27
N ALA A 21 9.68 -3.33 4.43
CA ALA A 21 9.56 -3.96 5.74
C ALA A 21 10.92 -4.42 6.26
N GLU A 22 11.77 -4.96 5.39
CA GLU A 22 13.13 -5.35 5.76
C GLU A 22 13.93 -4.17 6.29
N GLU A 23 13.65 -2.99 5.77
CA GLU A 23 14.31 -1.76 6.21
C GLU A 23 13.60 -1.14 7.42
N ARG A 24 12.66 -1.87 8.00
CA ARG A 24 11.93 -1.49 9.21
C ARG A 24 11.09 -0.24 9.06
N ASN A 25 10.47 -0.08 7.92
CA ASN A 25 9.50 0.98 7.71
C ASN A 25 8.10 0.48 8.05
N ASP A 26 7.29 1.35 8.62
CA ASP A 26 5.88 1.07 8.79
C ASP A 26 5.18 1.26 7.45
N LEU A 27 4.12 0.50 7.23
CA LEU A 27 3.44 0.49 5.95
C LEU A 27 1.94 0.65 6.11
N VAL A 28 1.34 1.35 5.14
CA VAL A 28 -0.09 1.28 4.88
C VAL A 28 -0.23 0.69 3.50
N ILE A 29 -0.92 -0.44 3.37
CA ILE A 29 -1.06 -1.10 2.07
C ILE A 29 -2.51 -1.12 1.65
N ILE A 30 -2.74 -0.77 0.40
CA ILE A 30 -4.08 -0.66 -0.18
C ILE A 30 -4.20 -1.57 -1.40
N SER A 31 -5.26 -2.36 -1.45
CA SER A 31 -5.58 -3.19 -2.60
C SER A 31 -7.05 -3.56 -2.54
N ARG A 32 -7.56 -4.23 -3.58
CA ARG A 32 -8.94 -4.70 -3.59
C ARG A 32 -9.16 -5.93 -2.72
N ASP A 33 -8.18 -6.79 -2.60
CA ASP A 33 -8.34 -8.09 -1.93
C ASP A 33 -7.78 -8.03 -0.51
N ILE A 34 -8.68 -7.97 0.46
CA ILE A 34 -8.30 -7.89 1.87
C ILE A 34 -7.58 -9.15 2.36
N ARG A 35 -7.89 -10.30 1.77
CA ARG A 35 -7.28 -11.56 2.20
C ARG A 35 -5.79 -11.57 1.90
N ASP A 36 -5.41 -11.11 0.71
CA ASP A 36 -4.00 -10.98 0.34
C ASP A 36 -3.30 -9.97 1.22
N LEU A 37 -3.97 -8.86 1.53
CA LEU A 37 -3.40 -7.83 2.39
C LEU A 37 -3.17 -8.33 3.81
N ASP A 38 -4.12 -9.08 4.35
CA ASP A 38 -3.99 -9.63 5.70
C ASP A 38 -2.86 -10.63 5.79
N ALA A 39 -2.67 -11.45 4.75
CA ALA A 39 -1.56 -12.39 4.71
C ALA A 39 -0.21 -11.67 4.69
N ILE A 40 -0.09 -10.63 3.88
CA ILE A 40 1.12 -9.82 3.80
C ILE A 40 1.40 -9.15 5.14
N LYS A 41 0.37 -8.56 5.75
CA LYS A 41 0.49 -7.90 7.04
C LYS A 41 1.02 -8.85 8.10
N SER A 42 0.38 -10.02 8.24
CA SER A 42 0.77 -10.99 9.26
C SER A 42 2.20 -11.45 9.09
N ASP A 43 2.59 -11.76 7.85
CA ASP A 43 3.91 -12.26 7.55
C ASP A 43 5.00 -11.21 7.86
N LEU A 44 4.80 -9.99 7.39
CA LEU A 44 5.82 -8.95 7.54
C LEU A 44 5.90 -8.39 8.95
N GLU A 45 4.77 -8.27 9.63
CA GLU A 45 4.79 -7.83 11.03
C GLU A 45 5.53 -8.84 11.91
N MET A 46 5.32 -10.13 11.65
CA MET A 46 5.99 -11.17 12.41
C MET A 46 7.49 -11.17 12.17
N LYS A 47 7.92 -10.97 10.94
CA LYS A 47 9.33 -11.02 10.58
C LYS A 47 10.12 -9.79 10.98
N HIS A 48 9.52 -8.64 10.96
CA HIS A 48 10.26 -7.37 11.02
C HIS A 48 9.89 -6.45 12.17
N SER A 49 8.90 -6.81 12.97
CA SER A 49 8.47 -6.02 14.13
C SER A 49 8.10 -4.59 13.76
N ILE A 50 7.37 -4.43 12.68
CA ILE A 50 6.86 -3.14 12.20
C ILE A 50 5.33 -3.12 12.31
N ASN A 51 4.75 -1.96 12.08
CA ASN A 51 3.30 -1.81 12.04
C ASN A 51 2.83 -1.73 10.60
N ILE A 52 1.86 -2.55 10.25
CA ILE A 52 1.26 -2.53 8.92
C ILE A 52 -0.25 -2.38 9.05
N ASP A 53 -0.78 -1.36 8.41
CA ASP A 53 -2.21 -1.17 8.28
C ASP A 53 -2.65 -1.55 6.88
N VAL A 54 -3.79 -2.19 6.77
CA VAL A 54 -4.32 -2.62 5.47
C VAL A 54 -5.66 -1.96 5.21
N LEU A 55 -5.91 -1.61 3.96
CA LEU A 55 -7.16 -1.00 3.55
C LEU A 55 -7.60 -1.60 2.21
N ALA A 56 -8.75 -2.27 2.21
CA ALA A 56 -9.31 -2.80 0.99
C ALA A 56 -10.08 -1.68 0.29
N LEU A 57 -9.75 -1.43 -0.97
CA LEU A 57 -10.33 -0.32 -1.70
C LEU A 57 -10.50 -0.68 -3.17
N ASP A 58 -11.70 -0.49 -3.69
CA ASP A 58 -11.98 -0.69 -5.10
C ASP A 58 -11.90 0.64 -5.84
N PHE A 59 -10.88 0.79 -6.66
CA PHE A 59 -10.64 2.02 -7.38
C PHE A 59 -11.60 2.27 -8.55
N SER A 60 -12.49 1.33 -8.82
CA SER A 60 -13.52 1.55 -9.84
C SER A 60 -14.67 2.42 -9.35
N SER A 61 -14.77 2.65 -8.06
CA SER A 61 -15.83 3.47 -7.47
C SER A 61 -15.25 4.72 -6.80
N LEU A 62 -15.52 5.88 -7.37
CA LEU A 62 -15.04 7.14 -6.80
C LEU A 62 -15.64 7.42 -5.43
N ASP A 63 -16.92 7.10 -5.26
CA ASP A 63 -17.59 7.32 -3.98
C ASP A 63 -16.97 6.47 -2.88
N GLU A 64 -16.64 5.23 -3.19
CA GLU A 64 -16.00 4.35 -2.23
C GLU A 64 -14.60 4.85 -1.86
N ILE A 65 -13.86 5.33 -2.86
CA ILE A 65 -12.53 5.88 -2.61
C ILE A 65 -12.62 7.06 -1.65
N ASP A 66 -13.50 8.02 -1.93
CA ASP A 66 -13.65 9.20 -1.10
C ASP A 66 -14.05 8.84 0.33
N ASN A 67 -15.05 7.97 0.46
CA ASN A 67 -15.54 7.57 1.78
C ASN A 67 -14.49 6.84 2.60
N LYS A 68 -13.78 5.91 1.98
CA LYS A 68 -12.77 5.12 2.70
C LYS A 68 -11.55 5.94 3.05
N LEU A 69 -11.10 6.80 2.17
CA LEU A 69 -9.97 7.65 2.47
C LEU A 69 -10.30 8.64 3.58
N PHE A 70 -11.49 9.21 3.54
CA PHE A 70 -11.94 10.12 4.58
C PHE A 70 -12.04 9.41 5.94
N SER A 71 -12.63 8.21 5.95
CA SER A 71 -12.81 7.45 7.19
C SER A 71 -11.50 6.96 7.79
N ASN A 72 -10.45 6.88 7.00
CA ASN A 72 -9.16 6.35 7.43
C ASN A 72 -8.04 7.40 7.36
N GLN A 73 -8.38 8.66 7.54
CA GLN A 73 -7.42 9.76 7.48
C GLN A 73 -6.21 9.55 8.39
N LYS A 74 -6.44 8.99 9.57
CA LYS A 74 -5.34 8.79 10.52
C LYS A 74 -4.29 7.81 10.02
N LEU A 75 -4.70 6.81 9.25
CA LEU A 75 -3.77 5.85 8.66
C LEU A 75 -2.86 6.53 7.65
N LEU A 76 -3.34 7.61 7.04
CA LEU A 76 -2.65 8.30 5.97
C LEU A 76 -1.86 9.52 6.45
N GLU A 77 -1.82 9.74 7.75
CA GLU A 77 -1.04 10.84 8.31
C GLU A 77 0.43 10.47 8.42
N ASN A 78 1.28 11.48 8.28
CA ASN A 78 2.72 11.34 8.49
C ASN A 78 3.41 10.36 7.55
N LEU A 79 2.90 10.26 6.32
CA LEU A 79 3.53 9.43 5.31
C LEU A 79 4.81 10.08 4.79
N ASP A 80 5.85 9.28 4.66
CA ASP A 80 7.12 9.73 4.08
C ASP A 80 7.16 9.53 2.57
N GLY A 81 6.29 8.69 2.04
CA GLY A 81 6.20 8.48 0.60
C GLY A 81 5.01 7.63 0.22
N VAL A 82 4.69 7.66 -1.07
CA VAL A 82 3.60 6.88 -1.67
C VAL A 82 4.12 6.15 -2.88
N LEU A 83 3.85 4.87 -2.97
CA LEU A 83 4.30 4.01 -4.05
C LEU A 83 3.13 3.42 -4.82
N PHE A 84 3.21 3.47 -6.14
CA PHE A 84 2.22 2.90 -7.05
C PHE A 84 2.86 1.79 -7.87
N PRO A 85 2.96 0.57 -7.35
CA PRO A 85 3.62 -0.50 -8.11
C PRO A 85 2.80 -1.05 -9.28
N ILE A 86 1.66 -0.47 -9.57
CA ILE A 86 0.94 -0.75 -10.80
C ILE A 86 1.62 -0.07 -12.00
N GLY A 87 2.77 0.46 -11.77
CA GLY A 87 3.50 1.28 -12.71
C GLY A 87 3.96 0.58 -13.98
N MET A 88 3.77 -0.70 -14.11
CA MET A 88 4.01 -1.35 -15.40
C MET A 88 3.14 -0.79 -16.50
N MET A 89 2.05 -0.18 -16.12
CA MET A 89 1.16 0.51 -17.04
C MET A 89 1.63 1.90 -17.34
N PHE A 90 2.62 2.37 -16.58
CA PHE A 90 3.16 3.71 -16.71
C PHE A 90 4.64 3.58 -17.04
N ASN A 91 5.00 4.01 -18.23
CA ASN A 91 6.40 4.13 -18.60
C ASN A 91 6.84 5.56 -18.36
N GLU A 92 8.09 5.87 -18.68
CA GLU A 92 8.62 7.21 -18.48
C GLU A 92 7.80 8.27 -19.21
N ASP A 93 7.30 7.95 -20.38
CA ASP A 93 6.52 8.89 -21.17
C ASP A 93 5.21 9.25 -20.48
N ASN A 94 4.62 8.29 -19.78
CA ASN A 94 3.40 8.53 -19.05
C ASN A 94 3.65 9.31 -17.76
N LEU A 95 4.82 9.15 -17.18
CA LEU A 95 5.16 9.82 -15.93
C LEU A 95 5.69 11.24 -16.14
N ASN A 96 6.17 11.54 -17.32
CA ASN A 96 6.69 12.85 -17.66
C ASN A 96 5.59 13.77 -18.16
N LEU A 97 4.63 13.97 -17.36
CA LEU A 97 3.50 14.81 -17.74
C LEU A 97 3.78 16.28 -17.49
#